data_dccf13fb4a54e85a8df623802a74efea
#
_entry.id   dccf13fb4a54e85a8df623802a74efea
#
_cell.length_a   1.000
_cell.length_b   1.000
_cell.length_c   1.000
_cell.angle_alpha   90.00
_cell.angle_beta   90.00
_cell.angle_gamma   90.00
#
_symmetry.space_group_name_H-M   'P 1'
#
loop_
_entity.id
_entity.type
_entity.pdbx_description
1 polymer ?
#
loop_
_entity_poly.entity_id
_entity_poly.type
_entity_poly.pdbx_seq_one_letter_code
_entity_poly.pdbx_strand_id
1 'polypeptide(L)'
;MPTWSGILDELQKSTEATGSPQFDAVRRKYLVEAAAHTCRDVILYASKWTQPDPHVTPELVSIVDEDLQGLMEVIHGLKGPNLDLVLHSPGGSPEAAEAFVLYLRSKFSWRCPQRQ
;
A
#
# COMPACT_ATOMS: atom_id res chain seq x y z
N MET A 1 4.83 8.69 -16.75
CA MET A 1 4.98 7.66 -15.71
C MET A 1 6.41 7.14 -15.71
N PRO A 2 7.01 6.92 -14.54
CA PRO A 2 8.35 6.36 -14.48
C PRO A 2 8.33 4.91 -15.01
N THR A 3 9.40 4.54 -15.71
CA THR A 3 9.58 3.17 -16.16
C THR A 3 10.20 2.33 -15.04
N TRP A 4 10.09 1.01 -15.15
CA TRP A 4 10.77 0.10 -14.22
C TRP A 4 12.28 0.36 -14.17
N SER A 5 12.90 0.56 -15.32
CA SER A 5 14.33 0.89 -15.41
C SER A 5 14.66 2.21 -14.71
N GLY A 6 13.81 3.22 -14.85
CA GLY A 6 13.98 4.50 -14.17
C GLY A 6 13.92 4.38 -12.65
N ILE A 7 13.03 3.53 -12.14
CA ILE A 7 12.92 3.26 -10.70
C ILE A 7 14.15 2.53 -10.19
N LEU A 8 14.66 1.54 -10.94
CA LEU A 8 15.88 0.82 -10.58
C LEU A 8 17.09 1.75 -10.55
N ASP A 9 17.22 2.65 -11.54
CA ASP A 9 18.29 3.65 -11.56
C ASP A 9 18.23 4.58 -10.37
N GLU A 10 17.05 5.01 -9.98
CA GLU A 10 16.84 5.86 -8.82
C GLU A 10 17.24 5.15 -7.52
N LEU A 11 16.89 3.88 -7.38
CA LEU A 11 17.31 3.05 -6.23
C LEU A 11 18.83 2.89 -6.21
N GLN A 12 19.46 2.65 -7.36
CA GLN A 12 20.91 2.51 -7.45
C GLN A 12 21.62 3.80 -7.06
N LYS A 13 21.14 4.95 -7.53
CA LYS A 13 21.70 6.26 -7.14
C LYS A 13 21.54 6.50 -5.64
N SER A 14 20.43 6.11 -5.04
CA SER A 14 20.25 6.23 -3.59
C SER A 14 21.21 5.34 -2.83
N THR A 15 21.50 4.16 -3.33
CA THR A 15 22.48 3.24 -2.75
C THR A 15 23.89 3.84 -2.79
N GLU A 16 24.28 4.43 -3.92
CA GLU A 16 25.58 5.09 -4.08
C GLU A 16 25.75 6.27 -3.14
N ALA A 17 24.67 7.05 -2.91
CA ALA A 17 24.71 8.22 -2.05
C ALA A 17 24.71 7.89 -0.55
N THR A 18 24.01 6.82 -0.13
CA THR A 18 23.77 6.52 1.29
C THR A 18 24.35 5.18 1.76
N GLY A 19 24.87 4.37 0.87
CA GLY A 19 25.41 3.04 1.17
C GLY A 19 24.37 1.92 1.24
N SER A 20 23.07 2.23 1.15
CA SER A 20 22.00 1.24 1.14
C SER A 20 20.81 1.71 0.27
N PRO A 21 20.05 0.78 -0.34
CA PRO A 21 18.87 1.15 -1.11
C PRO A 21 17.80 1.81 -0.22
N GLN A 22 17.29 2.95 -0.65
CA GLN A 22 16.26 3.70 0.06
C GLN A 22 14.87 3.34 -0.47
N PHE A 23 14.44 2.09 -0.28
CA PHE A 23 13.16 1.59 -0.79
C PHE A 23 11.98 2.39 -0.29
N ASP A 24 11.96 2.71 1.00
CA ASP A 24 10.82 3.44 1.60
C ASP A 24 10.75 4.88 1.10
N ALA A 25 11.87 5.54 0.94
CA ALA A 25 11.91 6.90 0.42
C ALA A 25 11.40 6.97 -1.03
N VAL A 26 11.84 6.04 -1.88
CA VAL A 26 11.41 5.96 -3.27
C VAL A 26 9.92 5.60 -3.37
N ARG A 27 9.46 4.63 -2.58
CA ARG A 27 8.05 4.23 -2.52
C ARG A 27 7.17 5.40 -2.10
N ARG A 28 7.55 6.11 -1.05
CA ARG A 28 6.82 7.28 -0.55
C ARG A 28 6.72 8.39 -1.59
N LYS A 29 7.81 8.65 -2.32
CA LYS A 29 7.83 9.62 -3.41
C LYS A 29 6.76 9.31 -4.45
N TYR A 30 6.68 8.07 -4.92
CA TYR A 30 5.70 7.69 -5.94
C TYR A 30 4.28 7.63 -5.40
N LEU A 31 4.08 7.32 -4.13
CA LEU A 31 2.75 7.43 -3.50
C LEU A 31 2.28 8.88 -3.45
N VAL A 32 3.16 9.83 -3.13
CA VAL A 32 2.85 11.26 -3.14
C VAL A 32 2.50 11.73 -4.55
N GLU A 33 3.27 11.32 -5.55
CA GLU A 33 2.97 11.65 -6.96
C GLU A 33 1.62 11.08 -7.41
N ALA A 34 1.30 9.84 -7.03
CA ALA A 34 0.02 9.21 -7.34
C ALA A 34 -1.14 9.99 -6.70
N ALA A 35 -1.01 10.35 -5.43
CA ALA A 35 -2.03 11.13 -4.71
C ALA A 35 -2.24 12.50 -5.36
N ALA A 36 -1.18 13.16 -5.78
CA ALA A 36 -1.26 14.44 -6.47
C ALA A 36 -1.92 14.30 -7.84
N HIS A 37 -1.65 13.22 -8.57
CA HIS A 37 -2.20 12.96 -9.90
C HIS A 37 -3.71 12.68 -9.85
N THR A 38 -4.15 11.86 -8.89
CA THR A 38 -5.56 11.48 -8.76
C THR A 38 -6.38 12.44 -7.90
N CYS A 39 -5.73 13.34 -7.17
CA CYS A 39 -6.35 14.23 -6.17
C CYS A 39 -7.12 13.44 -5.09
N ARG A 40 -6.60 12.27 -4.72
CA ARG A 40 -7.18 11.39 -3.69
C ARG A 40 -6.11 10.98 -2.70
N ASP A 41 -6.55 10.61 -1.52
CA ASP A 41 -5.66 9.97 -0.56
C ASP A 41 -5.27 8.57 -1.05
N VAL A 42 -4.03 8.18 -0.85
CA VAL A 42 -3.50 6.88 -1.29
C VAL A 42 -2.93 6.13 -0.08
N ILE A 43 -3.35 4.87 0.07
CA ILE A 43 -2.78 3.95 1.05
C ILE A 43 -2.19 2.77 0.30
N LEU A 44 -0.97 2.39 0.68
CA LEU A 44 -0.34 1.15 0.24
C LEU A 44 -0.41 0.13 1.37
N TYR A 45 -1.08 -0.99 1.09
CA TYR A 45 -1.05 -2.17 1.93
C TYR A 45 -0.26 -3.26 1.20
N ALA A 46 0.94 -3.56 1.66
CA ALA A 46 1.82 -4.52 1.00
C ALA A 46 2.49 -5.44 2.01
N SER A 47 2.66 -6.71 1.63
CA SER A 47 3.36 -7.69 2.43
C SER A 47 4.47 -8.36 1.61
N LYS A 48 5.45 -8.95 2.29
CA LYS A 48 6.61 -9.60 1.64
C LYS A 48 6.33 -11.03 1.18
N TRP A 49 5.12 -11.34 0.79
CA TRP A 49 4.74 -12.72 0.47
C TRP A 49 5.43 -13.30 -0.78
N THR A 50 5.92 -12.42 -1.66
CA THR A 50 6.65 -12.84 -2.88
C THR A 50 8.13 -13.07 -2.65
N GLN A 51 8.68 -12.68 -1.49
CA GLN A 51 10.10 -12.85 -1.17
C GLN A 51 10.28 -14.07 -0.26
N PRO A 52 11.05 -15.09 -0.70
CA PRO A 52 11.32 -16.24 0.16
C PRO A 52 12.09 -15.82 1.40
N ASP A 53 11.54 -16.06 2.56
CA ASP A 53 12.19 -15.84 3.85
C ASP A 53 11.80 -16.99 4.79
N PRO A 54 12.76 -17.81 5.28
CA PRO A 54 12.46 -18.94 6.14
C PRO A 54 11.87 -18.55 7.50
N HIS A 55 12.00 -17.28 7.88
CA HIS A 55 11.45 -16.76 9.14
C HIS A 55 10.04 -16.18 9.00
N VAL A 56 9.52 -16.10 7.77
CA VAL A 56 8.20 -15.55 7.50
C VAL A 56 7.23 -16.68 7.16
N THR A 57 6.23 -16.87 8.01
CA THR A 57 5.15 -17.84 7.79
C THR A 57 4.04 -17.21 6.94
N PRO A 58 3.19 -18.01 6.26
CA PRO A 58 2.05 -17.47 5.51
C PRO A 58 1.12 -16.60 6.36
N GLU A 59 0.97 -16.89 7.64
CA GLU A 59 0.13 -16.12 8.56
C GLU A 59 0.67 -14.71 8.78
N LEU A 60 1.99 -14.53 8.78
CA LEU A 60 2.62 -13.22 8.98
C LEU A 60 2.44 -12.26 7.81
N VAL A 61 2.20 -12.78 6.60
CA VAL A 61 2.05 -11.98 5.39
C VAL A 61 0.61 -11.91 4.89
N SER A 62 -0.29 -12.69 5.49
CA SER A 62 -1.73 -12.69 5.15
C SER A 62 -2.47 -11.57 5.88
N ILE A 63 -3.59 -11.15 5.33
CA ILE A 63 -4.49 -10.19 5.97
C ILE A 63 -5.13 -10.84 7.19
N VAL A 64 -4.94 -10.25 8.35
CA VAL A 64 -5.50 -10.71 9.63
C VAL A 64 -6.19 -9.55 10.37
N ASP A 65 -6.96 -9.88 11.40
CA ASP A 65 -7.75 -8.89 12.15
C ASP A 65 -6.88 -7.80 12.79
N GLU A 66 -5.67 -8.12 13.21
CA GLU A 66 -4.74 -7.16 13.80
C GLU A 66 -4.36 -6.05 12.82
N ASP A 67 -4.35 -6.34 11.51
CA ASP A 67 -4.04 -5.36 10.47
C ASP A 67 -5.11 -4.27 10.38
N LEU A 68 -6.35 -4.58 10.75
CA LEU A 68 -7.45 -3.61 10.75
C LEU A 68 -7.14 -2.43 11.67
N GLN A 69 -6.54 -2.67 12.82
CA GLN A 69 -6.17 -1.61 13.75
C GLN A 69 -5.13 -0.66 13.15
N GLY A 70 -4.13 -1.22 12.48
CA GLY A 70 -3.15 -0.42 11.74
C GLY A 70 -3.78 0.41 10.64
N LEU A 71 -4.73 -0.16 9.91
CA LEU A 71 -5.49 0.54 8.87
C LEU A 71 -6.30 1.71 9.46
N MET A 72 -6.97 1.49 10.60
CA MET A 72 -7.71 2.54 11.29
C MET A 72 -6.82 3.71 11.70
N GLU A 73 -5.63 3.43 12.20
CA GLU A 73 -4.66 4.47 12.59
C GLU A 73 -4.22 5.31 11.39
N VAL A 74 -3.91 4.66 10.26
CA VAL A 74 -3.51 5.34 9.03
C VAL A 74 -4.66 6.22 8.51
N ILE A 75 -5.87 5.71 8.48
CA ILE A 75 -7.05 6.42 7.97
C ILE A 75 -7.44 7.59 8.86
N HIS A 76 -7.20 7.51 10.15
CA HIS A 76 -7.53 8.57 11.11
C HIS A 76 -6.90 9.93 10.73
N GLY A 77 -5.71 9.91 10.11
CA GLY A 77 -5.03 11.11 9.66
C GLY A 77 -5.49 11.65 8.31
N LEU A 78 -6.34 10.93 7.59
CA LEU A 78 -6.78 11.30 6.25
C LEU A 78 -8.05 12.15 6.31
N LYS A 79 -8.12 13.19 5.49
CA LYS A 79 -9.22 14.17 5.50
C LYS A 79 -10.06 14.17 4.24
N GLY A 80 -9.61 13.49 3.18
CA GLY A 80 -10.31 13.47 1.91
C GLY A 80 -11.49 12.50 1.91
N PRO A 81 -12.52 12.76 1.07
CA PRO A 81 -13.68 11.86 0.95
C PRO A 81 -13.41 10.64 0.09
N ASN A 82 -12.32 10.61 -0.64
CA ASN A 82 -11.97 9.55 -1.58
C ASN A 82 -10.63 8.93 -1.21
N LEU A 83 -10.51 7.62 -1.41
CA LEU A 83 -9.32 6.85 -1.12
C LEU A 83 -8.98 5.91 -2.27
N ASP A 84 -7.72 5.90 -2.67
CA ASP A 84 -7.14 4.86 -3.52
C ASP A 84 -6.37 3.88 -2.65
N LEU A 85 -6.75 2.62 -2.66
CA LEU A 85 -6.06 1.56 -1.95
C LEU A 85 -5.25 0.73 -2.94
N VAL A 86 -3.92 0.73 -2.77
CA VAL A 86 -3.01 -0.15 -3.51
C VAL A 86 -2.74 -1.36 -2.65
N LEU A 87 -3.13 -2.53 -3.14
CA LEU A 87 -3.08 -3.77 -2.39
C LEU A 87 -2.12 -4.76 -3.02
N HIS A 88 -1.17 -5.26 -2.22
CA HIS A 88 -0.24 -6.31 -2.60
C HIS A 88 -0.17 -7.34 -1.48
N SER A 89 -0.93 -8.43 -1.60
CA SER A 89 -1.12 -9.43 -0.56
C SER A 89 -1.49 -10.78 -1.17
N PRO A 90 -1.15 -11.92 -0.52
CA PRO A 90 -1.60 -13.23 -0.97
C PRO A 90 -3.08 -13.49 -0.66
N GLY A 91 -3.74 -12.59 0.03
CA GLY A 91 -5.08 -12.76 0.59
C GLY A 91 -5.04 -12.88 2.10
N GLY A 92 -6.02 -13.53 2.68
CA GLY A 92 -6.09 -13.72 4.13
C GLY A 92 -7.42 -14.31 4.57
N SER A 93 -7.74 -14.13 5.84
CA SER A 93 -9.03 -14.55 6.40
C SER A 93 -10.18 -13.80 5.73
N PRO A 94 -11.24 -14.52 5.27
CA PRO A 94 -12.41 -13.86 4.71
C PRO A 94 -13.08 -12.88 5.68
N GLU A 95 -13.08 -13.20 6.97
CA GLU A 95 -13.64 -12.34 8.02
C GLU A 95 -12.84 -11.05 8.16
N ALA A 96 -11.51 -11.14 8.14
CA ALA A 96 -10.64 -9.96 8.19
C ALA A 96 -10.83 -9.08 6.95
N ALA A 97 -10.89 -9.68 5.75
CA ALA A 97 -11.11 -8.96 4.51
C ALA A 97 -12.47 -8.25 4.51
N GLU A 98 -13.52 -8.90 4.99
CA GLU A 98 -14.85 -8.31 5.13
C GLU A 98 -14.82 -7.11 6.10
N ALA A 99 -14.15 -7.24 7.24
CA ALA A 99 -14.01 -6.16 8.21
C ALA A 99 -13.29 -4.95 7.60
N PHE A 100 -12.24 -5.16 6.80
CA PHE A 100 -11.56 -4.09 6.06
C PHE A 100 -12.51 -3.36 5.12
N VAL A 101 -13.25 -4.10 4.31
CA VAL A 101 -14.18 -3.54 3.33
C VAL A 101 -15.27 -2.73 4.02
N LEU A 102 -15.87 -3.27 5.06
CA LEU A 102 -16.93 -2.58 5.82
C LEU A 102 -16.41 -1.30 6.46
N TYR A 103 -15.22 -1.34 7.04
CA TYR A 103 -14.60 -0.16 7.62
C TYR A 103 -14.34 0.93 6.57
N LEU A 104 -13.74 0.56 5.44
CA LEU A 104 -13.46 1.49 4.36
C LEU A 104 -14.74 2.11 3.80
N ARG A 105 -15.79 1.30 3.61
CA ARG A 105 -17.09 1.79 3.14
C ARG A 105 -17.78 2.74 4.12
N SER A 106 -17.52 2.59 5.41
CA SER A 106 -18.05 3.51 6.42
C SER A 106 -17.40 4.88 6.38
N LYS A 107 -16.16 4.98 5.87
CA LYS A 107 -15.36 6.21 5.83
C LYS A 107 -15.33 6.87 4.46
N PHE A 108 -15.40 6.10 3.39
CA PHE A 108 -15.24 6.58 2.01
C PHE A 108 -16.40 6.14 1.14
N SER A 109 -16.79 7.00 0.19
CA SER A 109 -17.82 6.65 -0.79
C SER A 109 -17.28 5.62 -1.77
N TRP A 110 -17.99 4.49 -1.91
CA TRP A 110 -17.65 3.48 -2.91
C TRP A 110 -18.05 3.96 -4.30
N ARG A 111 -17.09 4.04 -5.18
CA ARG A 111 -17.33 4.19 -6.61
C ARG A 111 -16.63 3.07 -7.33
N CYS A 112 -17.40 2.21 -7.98
CA CYS A 112 -16.83 1.24 -8.91
C CYS A 112 -16.20 2.02 -10.07
N PRO A 113 -14.91 1.78 -10.41
CA PRO A 113 -14.37 2.40 -11.61
C PRO A 113 -15.21 1.94 -12.79
N GLN A 114 -15.88 2.89 -13.43
CA GLN A 114 -16.57 2.59 -14.68
C GLN A 114 -15.49 2.23 -15.70
N ARG A 115 -15.56 1.03 -16.21
CA ARG A 115 -14.76 0.65 -17.37
C ARG A 115 -15.13 1.57 -18.52
N GLN A 116 -14.19 2.41 -18.86
CA GLN A 116 -14.27 3.15 -20.13
C GLN A 116 -13.94 2.22 -21.28
#